data_08234f59e071ece8f179af5f61e808df
#
_entry.id   08234f59e071ece8f179af5f61e808df
#
_cell.length_a   1.000
_cell.length_b   1.000
_cell.length_c   1.000
_cell.angle_alpha   90.00
_cell.angle_beta   90.00
_cell.angle_gamma   90.00
#
_symmetry.space_group_name_H-M   'P 1'
#
loop_
_entity.id
_entity.type
_entity.pdbx_description
1 polymer ?
#
loop_
_entity_poly.entity_id
_entity_poly.type
_entity_poly.pdbx_seq_one_letter_code
_entity_poly.pdbx_strand_id
1 'polypeptide(L)'
;MHKTLKYIIHIAAAVFGSLAIIFAIVSWRLSSGPISIAFLSPYIEEAFEAEDLSYRFEFEDTILTWAGWNRSLDIVVTDARAIGPDGNVLAAVPEISLELSALSLLKGKISPTSIELLRPEVHLVRNLHGGLEFAFGAEFEEPDAAVNELVADFLAAPGTDHPLGQLKRISILGAVLSVDDKLLEVSWNAPEADLIFDLNE
;
A
#
# COMPACT_ATOMS: atom_id res chain seq x y z
N MET A 1 -5.34 6.08 53.43
CA MET A 1 -5.27 5.15 52.29
C MET A 1 -6.60 5.00 51.52
N HIS A 2 -7.78 4.99 52.15
CA HIS A 2 -9.05 4.82 51.42
C HIS A 2 -9.47 6.00 50.50
N LYS A 3 -9.06 7.23 50.78
CA LYS A 3 -9.43 8.40 49.95
C LYS A 3 -8.65 8.43 48.63
N THR A 4 -7.35 8.16 48.66
CA THR A 4 -6.48 8.11 47.47
C THR A 4 -6.90 6.97 46.54
N LEU A 5 -7.27 5.81 47.06
CA LEU A 5 -7.76 4.69 46.26
C LEU A 5 -9.07 5.02 45.52
N LYS A 6 -10.01 5.74 46.21
CA LYS A 6 -11.24 6.21 45.55
C LYS A 6 -10.96 7.17 44.40
N TYR A 7 -10.04 8.13 44.57
CA TYR A 7 -9.66 9.05 43.49
C TYR A 7 -9.04 8.31 42.30
N ILE A 8 -8.17 7.35 42.56
CA ILE A 8 -7.56 6.52 41.49
C ILE A 8 -8.64 5.75 40.72
N ILE A 9 -9.59 5.15 41.42
CA ILE A 9 -10.70 4.43 40.77
C ILE A 9 -11.57 5.37 39.93
N HIS A 10 -11.87 6.58 40.41
CA HIS A 10 -12.67 7.52 39.62
C HIS A 10 -11.92 8.04 38.41
N ILE A 11 -10.62 8.32 38.50
CA ILE A 11 -9.79 8.71 37.36
C ILE A 11 -9.71 7.57 36.36
N ALA A 12 -9.45 6.34 36.81
CA ALA A 12 -9.43 5.17 35.93
C ALA A 12 -10.78 4.97 35.25
N ALA A 13 -11.90 5.06 35.97
CA ALA A 13 -13.24 4.93 35.40
C ALA A 13 -13.53 6.05 34.38
N ALA A 14 -13.11 7.29 34.65
CA ALA A 14 -13.27 8.40 33.71
C ALA A 14 -12.44 8.18 32.45
N VAL A 15 -11.20 7.73 32.57
CA VAL A 15 -10.33 7.41 31.41
C VAL A 15 -10.92 6.26 30.58
N PHE A 16 -11.31 5.16 31.21
CA PHE A 16 -11.94 4.05 30.51
C PHE A 16 -13.27 4.43 29.85
N GLY A 17 -14.09 5.23 30.56
CA GLY A 17 -15.33 5.75 30.01
C GLY A 17 -15.11 6.65 28.79
N SER A 18 -14.13 7.54 28.85
CA SER A 18 -13.75 8.40 27.72
C SER A 18 -13.24 7.57 26.54
N LEU A 19 -12.38 6.58 26.78
CA LEU A 19 -11.88 5.68 25.74
C LEU A 19 -13.02 4.89 25.08
N ALA A 20 -13.94 4.36 25.86
CA ALA A 20 -15.10 3.62 25.36
C ALA A 20 -16.01 4.50 24.49
N ILE A 21 -16.23 5.75 24.87
CA ILE A 21 -17.00 6.71 24.10
C ILE A 21 -16.29 7.03 22.77
N ILE A 22 -15.00 7.33 22.82
CA ILE A 22 -14.19 7.59 21.63
C ILE A 22 -14.25 6.38 20.70
N PHE A 23 -14.04 5.18 21.23
CA PHE A 23 -14.11 3.94 20.44
C PHE A 23 -15.50 3.75 19.81
N ALA A 24 -16.57 4.00 20.55
CA ALA A 24 -17.92 3.90 20.03
C ALA A 24 -18.19 4.90 18.89
N ILE A 25 -17.72 6.15 19.04
CA ILE A 25 -17.85 7.20 18.02
C ILE A 25 -17.05 6.83 16.77
N VAL A 26 -15.81 6.41 16.94
CA VAL A 26 -14.95 6.00 15.82
C VAL A 26 -15.52 4.79 15.10
N SER A 27 -15.97 3.77 15.83
CA SER A 27 -16.60 2.59 15.26
C SER A 27 -17.87 2.92 14.50
N TRP A 28 -18.71 3.77 15.08
CA TRP A 28 -19.91 4.24 14.41
C TRP A 28 -19.59 5.05 13.16
N ARG A 29 -18.60 5.94 13.23
CA ARG A 29 -18.19 6.77 12.09
C ARG A 29 -17.59 5.91 10.96
N LEU A 30 -16.77 4.93 11.31
CA LEU A 30 -16.19 3.98 10.35
C LEU A 30 -17.26 3.09 9.69
N SER A 31 -18.27 2.67 10.46
CA SER A 31 -19.38 1.89 9.92
C SER A 31 -20.33 2.70 9.03
N SER A 32 -20.26 4.02 9.10
CA SER A 32 -21.10 4.94 8.31
C SER A 32 -20.53 5.26 6.92
N GLY A 33 -19.30 4.82 6.63
CA GLY A 33 -18.64 4.99 5.34
C GLY A 33 -17.14 5.27 5.45
N PRO A 34 -16.45 5.38 4.32
CA PRO A 34 -15.03 5.69 4.26
C PRO A 34 -14.70 7.04 4.90
N ILE A 35 -13.54 7.12 5.53
CA ILE A 35 -13.04 8.34 6.18
C ILE A 35 -11.76 8.76 5.46
N SER A 36 -11.74 9.97 4.90
CA SER A 36 -10.49 10.53 4.40
C SER A 36 -9.54 10.80 5.58
N ILE A 37 -8.35 10.29 5.46
CA ILE A 37 -7.24 10.47 6.41
C ILE A 37 -6.06 11.14 5.71
N ALA A 38 -6.33 12.00 4.73
CA ALA A 38 -5.32 12.72 3.94
C ALA A 38 -4.28 13.45 4.80
N PHE A 39 -4.64 13.84 6.03
CA PHE A 39 -3.69 14.43 6.97
C PHE A 39 -2.58 13.46 7.42
N LEU A 40 -2.74 12.15 7.21
CA LEU A 40 -1.72 11.13 7.49
C LEU A 40 -0.84 10.81 6.27
N SER A 41 -1.21 11.27 5.07
CA SER A 41 -0.44 10.99 3.84
C SER A 41 1.05 11.32 4.00
N PRO A 42 1.46 12.50 4.56
CA PRO A 42 2.88 12.79 4.75
C PRO A 42 3.60 11.80 5.68
N TYR A 43 2.91 11.29 6.70
CA TYR A 43 3.50 10.30 7.62
C TYR A 43 3.59 8.92 7.00
N ILE A 44 2.68 8.60 6.08
CA ILE A 44 2.71 7.35 5.32
C ILE A 44 3.85 7.42 4.30
N GLU A 45 3.98 8.51 3.58
CA GLU A 45 5.08 8.78 2.66
C GLU A 45 6.43 8.64 3.38
N GLU A 46 6.61 9.34 4.51
CA GLU A 46 7.83 9.25 5.35
C GLU A 46 8.11 7.81 5.83
N ALA A 47 7.06 7.02 6.13
CA ALA A 47 7.24 5.63 6.57
C ALA A 47 7.71 4.69 5.45
N PHE A 48 7.46 5.04 4.19
CA PHE A 48 7.95 4.32 3.02
C PHE A 48 9.25 4.89 2.45
N GLU A 49 9.64 6.11 2.86
CA GLU A 49 10.95 6.67 2.56
C GLU A 49 12.01 5.97 3.43
N ALA A 50 12.52 4.82 2.97
CA ALA A 50 13.73 4.26 3.56
C ALA A 50 14.93 5.10 3.12
N GLU A 51 15.90 5.32 4.03
CA GLU A 51 17.08 6.18 3.80
C GLU A 51 17.92 5.81 2.56
N ASP A 52 17.72 4.61 1.98
CA ASP A 52 18.48 4.06 0.85
C ASP A 52 17.66 3.91 -0.45
N LEU A 53 16.38 4.38 -0.51
CA LEU A 53 15.59 4.24 -1.74
C LEU A 53 15.90 5.36 -2.73
N SER A 54 16.10 4.98 -3.99
CA SER A 54 16.33 5.91 -5.11
C SER A 54 15.05 6.60 -5.59
N TYR A 55 13.92 6.39 -4.95
CA TYR A 55 12.61 6.90 -5.34
C TYR A 55 11.80 7.28 -4.11
N ARG A 56 10.82 8.19 -4.30
CA ARG A 56 9.85 8.59 -3.27
C ARG A 56 8.43 8.30 -3.73
N PHE A 57 7.53 8.10 -2.78
CA PHE A 57 6.10 7.93 -3.06
C PHE A 57 5.35 9.24 -2.84
N GLU A 58 4.39 9.52 -3.72
CA GLU A 58 3.43 10.63 -3.60
C GLU A 58 2.01 10.08 -3.79
N PHE A 59 1.06 10.61 -3.02
CA PHE A 59 -0.35 10.18 -3.03
C PHE A 59 -1.27 11.40 -3.08
N GLU A 60 -2.39 11.31 -3.83
CA GLU A 60 -3.37 12.40 -3.86
C GLU A 60 -4.27 12.38 -2.63
N ASP A 61 -4.83 11.23 -2.27
CA ASP A 61 -5.68 11.08 -1.08
C ASP A 61 -5.44 9.73 -0.41
N THR A 62 -5.73 9.68 0.88
CA THR A 62 -5.64 8.48 1.69
C THR A 62 -6.96 8.29 2.42
N ILE A 63 -7.61 7.16 2.19
CA ILE A 63 -8.94 6.84 2.68
C ILE A 63 -8.85 5.61 3.57
N LEU A 64 -9.37 5.70 4.79
CA LEU A 64 -9.52 4.57 5.69
C LEU A 64 -10.90 3.96 5.49
N THR A 65 -10.95 2.67 5.20
CA THR A 65 -12.17 1.90 5.06
C THR A 65 -12.21 0.76 6.06
N TRP A 66 -13.42 0.40 6.49
CA TRP A 66 -13.67 -0.77 7.30
C TRP A 66 -14.45 -1.80 6.48
N ALA A 67 -13.78 -2.88 6.11
CA ALA A 67 -14.40 -3.97 5.36
C ALA A 67 -15.17 -4.98 6.24
N GLY A 68 -15.36 -4.71 7.54
CA GLY A 68 -16.10 -5.53 8.49
C GLY A 68 -15.23 -6.26 9.52
N TRP A 69 -15.87 -7.03 10.41
CA TRP A 69 -15.19 -7.70 11.53
C TRP A 69 -14.20 -8.80 11.13
N ASN A 70 -14.31 -9.33 9.92
CA ASN A 70 -13.44 -10.40 9.40
C ASN A 70 -12.29 -9.88 8.54
N ARG A 71 -12.28 -8.58 8.22
CA ARG A 71 -11.22 -7.91 7.49
C ARG A 71 -10.61 -6.83 8.35
N SER A 72 -9.32 -6.73 8.29
CA SER A 72 -8.56 -5.68 8.95
C SER A 72 -8.94 -4.31 8.38
N LEU A 73 -8.40 -3.25 8.95
CA LEU A 73 -8.54 -1.90 8.41
C LEU A 73 -7.84 -1.85 7.06
N ASP A 74 -8.56 -1.40 6.05
CA ASP A 74 -8.02 -1.18 4.72
C ASP A 74 -7.70 0.31 4.55
N ILE A 75 -6.50 0.62 4.14
CA ILE A 75 -6.10 1.95 3.69
C ILE A 75 -6.12 1.93 2.17
N VAL A 76 -6.95 2.78 1.60
CA VAL A 76 -7.00 3.00 0.16
C VAL A 76 -6.28 4.30 -0.16
N VAL A 77 -5.30 4.22 -1.02
CA VAL A 77 -4.51 5.33 -1.52
C VAL A 77 -4.87 5.56 -2.97
N THR A 78 -5.17 6.80 -3.34
CA THR A 78 -5.52 7.16 -4.71
C THR A 78 -4.39 7.91 -5.39
N ASP A 79 -4.26 7.71 -6.69
CA ASP A 79 -3.25 8.34 -7.57
C ASP A 79 -1.83 8.22 -6.99
N ALA A 80 -1.47 6.98 -6.63
CA ALA A 80 -0.15 6.67 -6.10
C ALA A 80 0.90 6.76 -7.22
N ARG A 81 1.99 7.48 -6.95
CA ARG A 81 3.09 7.70 -7.87
C ARG A 81 4.41 7.40 -7.20
N ALA A 82 5.29 6.72 -7.91
CA ALA A 82 6.69 6.59 -7.54
C ALA A 82 7.49 7.61 -8.37
N ILE A 83 8.21 8.50 -7.69
CA ILE A 83 8.97 9.58 -8.29
C ILE A 83 10.46 9.27 -8.14
N GLY A 84 11.18 9.25 -9.24
CA GLY A 84 12.63 9.05 -9.28
C GLY A 84 13.43 10.26 -8.79
N PRO A 85 14.75 10.11 -8.65
CA PRO A 85 15.64 11.17 -8.18
C PRO A 85 15.65 12.38 -9.12
N ASP A 86 15.36 12.18 -10.39
CA ASP A 86 15.29 13.22 -11.42
C ASP A 86 13.95 13.97 -11.43
N GLY A 87 13.01 13.60 -10.54
CA GLY A 87 11.66 14.12 -10.50
C GLY A 87 10.71 13.51 -11.54
N ASN A 88 11.15 12.53 -12.27
CA ASN A 88 10.33 11.81 -13.24
C ASN A 88 9.43 10.80 -12.52
N VAL A 89 8.19 10.63 -13.01
CA VAL A 89 7.29 9.58 -12.54
C VAL A 89 7.79 8.25 -13.08
N LEU A 90 8.15 7.32 -12.20
CA LEU A 90 8.61 5.97 -12.55
C LEU A 90 7.44 4.99 -12.68
N ALA A 91 6.44 5.17 -11.85
CA ALA A 91 5.24 4.35 -11.84
C ALA A 91 4.05 5.16 -11.35
N ALA A 92 2.88 4.89 -11.91
CA ALA A 92 1.62 5.45 -11.48
C ALA A 92 0.55 4.37 -11.38
N VAL A 93 -0.17 4.34 -10.27
CA VAL A 93 -1.26 3.39 -10.01
C VAL A 93 -2.48 4.18 -9.54
N PRO A 94 -3.64 4.07 -10.21
CA PRO A 94 -4.82 4.85 -9.88
C PRO A 94 -5.31 4.62 -8.46
N GLU A 95 -5.20 3.38 -7.96
CA GLU A 95 -5.68 3.03 -6.62
C GLU A 95 -4.88 1.86 -6.06
N ILE A 96 -4.42 2.01 -4.82
CA ILE A 96 -3.74 0.96 -4.06
C ILE A 96 -4.52 0.73 -2.77
N SER A 97 -4.92 -0.51 -2.50
CA SER A 97 -5.51 -0.92 -1.23
C SER A 97 -4.49 -1.69 -0.39
N LEU A 98 -4.34 -1.28 0.86
CA LEU A 98 -3.41 -1.87 1.82
C LEU A 98 -4.20 -2.44 2.99
N GLU A 99 -4.21 -3.75 3.14
CA GLU A 99 -4.74 -4.40 4.33
C GLU A 99 -3.69 -4.43 5.43
N LEU A 100 -4.01 -3.87 6.60
CA LEU A 100 -3.08 -3.74 7.71
C LEU A 100 -3.29 -4.82 8.78
N SER A 101 -2.19 -5.26 9.38
CA SER A 101 -2.22 -6.14 10.55
C SER A 101 -2.74 -5.39 11.78
N ALA A 102 -3.95 -5.75 12.26
CA ALA A 102 -4.52 -5.19 13.49
C ALA A 102 -3.61 -5.41 14.70
N LEU A 103 -2.92 -6.54 14.78
CA LEU A 103 -1.99 -6.85 15.87
C LEU A 103 -0.75 -5.96 15.83
N SER A 104 -0.25 -5.63 14.65
CA SER A 104 0.89 -4.72 14.48
C SER A 104 0.50 -3.28 14.80
N LEU A 105 -0.71 -2.87 14.40
CA LEU A 105 -1.26 -1.54 14.76
C LEU A 105 -1.38 -1.36 16.29
N LEU A 106 -1.82 -2.39 17.01
CA LEU A 106 -1.85 -2.35 18.49
C LEU A 106 -0.46 -2.19 19.12
N LYS A 107 0.61 -2.55 18.40
CA LYS A 107 2.00 -2.37 18.81
C LYS A 107 2.60 -1.06 18.27
N GLY A 108 1.80 -0.22 17.62
CA GLY A 108 2.24 1.03 16.99
C GLY A 108 3.09 0.83 15.74
N LYS A 109 2.97 -0.33 15.06
CA LYS A 109 3.67 -0.62 13.81
C LYS A 109 2.68 -0.71 12.66
N ILE A 110 2.97 -0.03 11.54
CA ILE A 110 2.24 -0.17 10.29
C ILE A 110 2.89 -1.33 9.53
N SER A 111 2.13 -2.42 9.34
CA SER A 111 2.61 -3.61 8.63
C SER A 111 1.51 -4.11 7.72
N PRO A 112 1.63 -3.91 6.41
CA PRO A 112 0.67 -4.45 5.46
C PRO A 112 0.76 -5.98 5.41
N THR A 113 -0.41 -6.62 5.30
CA THR A 113 -0.57 -8.06 5.13
C THR A 113 -0.98 -8.42 3.71
N SER A 114 -1.63 -7.49 3.00
CA SER A 114 -1.99 -7.59 1.60
C SER A 114 -1.85 -6.23 0.93
N ILE A 115 -1.39 -6.25 -0.30
CA ILE A 115 -1.34 -5.08 -1.20
C ILE A 115 -2.16 -5.42 -2.43
N GLU A 116 -3.10 -4.57 -2.79
CA GLU A 116 -3.93 -4.71 -3.98
C GLU A 116 -3.79 -3.47 -4.85
N LEU A 117 -3.32 -3.67 -6.07
CA LEU A 117 -3.18 -2.64 -7.10
C LEU A 117 -4.39 -2.72 -8.02
N LEU A 118 -5.15 -1.64 -8.12
CA LEU A 118 -6.40 -1.60 -8.88
C LEU A 118 -6.19 -0.84 -10.19
N ARG A 119 -6.47 -1.52 -11.30
CA ARG A 119 -6.42 -0.98 -12.66
C ARG A 119 -5.11 -0.28 -13.03
N PRO A 120 -3.95 -0.82 -12.66
CA PRO A 120 -2.70 -0.27 -13.13
C PRO A 120 -2.55 -0.48 -14.63
N GLU A 121 -1.90 0.46 -15.30
CA GLU A 121 -1.42 0.26 -16.66
C GLU A 121 0.01 -0.26 -16.59
N VAL A 122 0.24 -1.42 -17.21
CA VAL A 122 1.52 -2.12 -17.16
C VAL A 122 2.02 -2.35 -18.57
N HIS A 123 3.21 -1.85 -18.86
CA HIS A 123 3.92 -2.15 -20.09
C HIS A 123 5.05 -3.13 -19.80
N LEU A 124 5.04 -4.25 -20.50
CA LEU A 124 6.07 -5.27 -20.43
C LEU A 124 6.83 -5.31 -21.76
N VAL A 125 8.11 -5.00 -21.72
CA VAL A 125 8.98 -5.08 -22.90
C VAL A 125 9.95 -6.23 -22.73
N ARG A 126 9.91 -7.20 -23.65
CA ARG A 126 10.95 -8.21 -23.77
C ARG A 126 12.00 -7.73 -24.76
N ASN A 127 13.21 -7.48 -24.28
CA ASN A 127 14.31 -7.01 -25.12
C ASN A 127 14.90 -8.14 -26.00
N LEU A 128 15.76 -7.76 -26.96
CA LEU A 128 16.40 -8.70 -27.90
C LEU A 128 17.28 -9.75 -27.20
N HIS A 129 17.69 -9.53 -25.97
CA HIS A 129 18.52 -10.45 -25.17
C HIS A 129 17.65 -11.37 -24.29
N GLY A 130 16.32 -11.24 -24.35
CA GLY A 130 15.36 -12.01 -23.59
C GLY A 130 15.08 -11.46 -22.19
N GLY A 131 15.68 -10.33 -21.80
CA GLY A 131 15.40 -9.63 -20.54
C GLY A 131 13.99 -9.03 -20.58
N LEU A 132 13.33 -9.00 -19.41
CA LEU A 132 12.03 -8.36 -19.21
C LEU A 132 12.23 -7.01 -18.54
N GLU A 133 11.60 -6.00 -19.07
CA GLU A 133 11.61 -4.63 -18.60
C GLU A 133 10.17 -4.19 -18.37
N PHE A 134 9.91 -3.47 -17.27
CA PHE A 134 8.57 -3.06 -16.86
C PHE A 134 8.45 -1.55 -16.89
N ALA A 135 7.27 -1.05 -17.24
CA ALA A 135 6.86 0.33 -17.05
C ALA A 135 5.41 0.36 -16.53
N PHE A 136 5.08 1.31 -15.66
CA PHE A 136 3.78 1.43 -15.02
C PHE A 136 3.21 2.84 -15.24
N GLY A 137 2.00 2.93 -15.81
CA GLY A 137 1.26 4.16 -16.08
C GLY A 137 1.13 4.48 -17.55
N ALA A 138 0.15 5.32 -17.90
CA ALA A 138 -0.24 5.65 -19.27
C ALA A 138 0.80 6.48 -20.05
N GLU A 139 1.71 7.15 -19.35
CA GLU A 139 2.66 8.11 -19.96
C GLU A 139 4.03 7.49 -20.29
N PHE A 140 4.22 6.19 -20.03
CA PHE A 140 5.53 5.55 -20.20
C PHE A 140 5.64 4.81 -21.51
N GLU A 141 6.46 5.34 -22.42
CA GLU A 141 6.79 4.70 -23.71
C GLU A 141 8.04 3.81 -23.64
N GLU A 142 8.95 4.05 -22.68
CA GLU A 142 10.20 3.29 -22.55
C GLU A 142 10.43 2.81 -21.12
N PRO A 143 10.86 1.55 -20.94
CA PRO A 143 11.20 1.01 -19.62
C PRO A 143 12.40 1.70 -19.01
N ASP A 144 12.30 2.07 -17.74
CA ASP A 144 13.41 2.67 -16.97
C ASP A 144 14.08 1.60 -16.06
N ALA A 145 15.39 1.69 -15.91
CA ALA A 145 16.15 0.83 -15.01
C ALA A 145 15.68 0.98 -13.55
N ALA A 146 15.29 2.18 -13.14
CA ALA A 146 14.77 2.46 -11.81
C ALA A 146 13.44 1.75 -11.54
N VAL A 147 12.60 1.55 -12.57
CA VAL A 147 11.35 0.77 -12.45
C VAL A 147 11.65 -0.70 -12.18
N ASN A 148 12.67 -1.26 -12.87
CA ASN A 148 13.07 -2.65 -12.63
C ASN A 148 13.64 -2.85 -11.23
N GLU A 149 14.35 -1.87 -10.69
CA GLU A 149 14.84 -1.85 -9.30
C GLU A 149 13.67 -1.82 -8.32
N LEU A 150 12.70 -0.92 -8.52
CA LEU A 150 11.45 -0.83 -7.74
C LEU A 150 10.71 -2.17 -7.73
N VAL A 151 10.53 -2.81 -8.88
CA VAL A 151 9.86 -4.12 -8.99
C VAL A 151 10.67 -5.20 -8.28
N ALA A 152 12.00 -5.19 -8.42
CA ALA A 152 12.88 -6.15 -7.75
C ALA A 152 12.81 -6.00 -6.23
N ASP A 153 12.77 -4.78 -5.70
CA ASP A 153 12.62 -4.49 -4.27
C ASP A 153 11.26 -4.96 -3.75
N PHE A 154 10.21 -4.73 -4.52
CA PHE A 154 8.87 -5.21 -4.16
C PHE A 154 8.74 -6.73 -4.15
N LEU A 155 9.43 -7.41 -5.06
CA LEU A 155 9.44 -8.88 -5.16
C LEU A 155 10.50 -9.55 -4.27
N ALA A 156 11.47 -8.79 -3.77
CA ALA A 156 12.43 -9.29 -2.81
C ALA A 156 11.70 -9.68 -1.52
N ALA A 157 11.96 -10.89 -1.01
CA ALA A 157 11.39 -11.33 0.25
C ALA A 157 11.87 -10.41 1.38
N PRO A 158 11.00 -9.57 1.96
CA PRO A 158 11.42 -8.61 2.97
C PRO A 158 11.85 -9.34 4.24
N GLY A 159 12.95 -8.90 4.85
CA GLY A 159 13.37 -9.38 6.16
C GLY A 159 12.32 -9.07 7.23
N THR A 160 12.32 -9.80 8.33
CA THR A 160 11.33 -9.69 9.42
C THR A 160 11.23 -8.30 10.06
N ASP A 161 12.26 -7.48 9.93
CA ASP A 161 12.30 -6.10 10.44
C ASP A 161 11.85 -5.05 9.41
N HIS A 162 11.60 -5.46 8.16
CA HIS A 162 11.10 -4.58 7.13
C HIS A 162 9.58 -4.33 7.30
N PRO A 163 9.05 -3.14 6.98
CA PRO A 163 7.61 -2.85 7.03
C PRO A 163 6.77 -3.88 6.27
N LEU A 164 7.26 -4.38 5.13
CA LEU A 164 6.62 -5.40 4.31
C LEU A 164 6.87 -6.84 4.77
N GLY A 165 7.58 -7.06 5.90
CA GLY A 165 7.92 -8.40 6.41
C GLY A 165 6.72 -9.28 6.81
N GLN A 166 5.51 -8.72 6.84
CA GLN A 166 4.26 -9.46 7.11
C GLN A 166 3.37 -9.58 5.86
N LEU A 167 3.87 -9.15 4.70
CA LEU A 167 3.14 -9.23 3.46
C LEU A 167 2.95 -10.68 3.03
N LYS A 168 1.70 -11.06 2.79
CA LYS A 168 1.30 -12.43 2.42
C LYS A 168 0.76 -12.52 1.01
N ARG A 169 0.26 -11.40 0.50
CA ARG A 169 -0.39 -11.36 -0.81
C ARG A 169 -0.16 -10.03 -1.51
N ILE A 170 0.11 -10.13 -2.80
CA ILE A 170 0.07 -9.00 -3.73
C ILE A 170 -0.94 -9.36 -4.81
N SER A 171 -1.93 -8.51 -5.03
CA SER A 171 -2.95 -8.66 -6.07
C SER A 171 -2.88 -7.48 -7.03
N ILE A 172 -2.94 -7.75 -8.31
CA ILE A 172 -3.07 -6.76 -9.37
C ILE A 172 -4.38 -7.09 -10.06
N LEU A 173 -5.36 -6.20 -9.98
CA LEU A 173 -6.71 -6.46 -10.48
C LEU A 173 -7.11 -5.46 -11.56
N GLY A 174 -7.67 -5.98 -12.65
CA GLY A 174 -8.14 -5.19 -13.78
C GLY A 174 -7.02 -4.43 -14.50
N ALA A 175 -5.79 -4.93 -14.47
CA ALA A 175 -4.67 -4.29 -15.14
C ALA A 175 -4.87 -4.20 -16.64
N VAL A 176 -4.48 -3.08 -17.23
CA VAL A 176 -4.31 -2.95 -18.67
C VAL A 176 -2.86 -3.32 -18.98
N LEU A 177 -2.67 -4.50 -19.58
CA LEU A 177 -1.34 -5.03 -19.87
C LEU A 177 -1.02 -4.89 -21.35
N SER A 178 0.06 -4.18 -21.66
CA SER A 178 0.66 -4.12 -22.99
C SER A 178 1.98 -4.88 -23.00
N VAL A 179 2.17 -5.75 -23.97
CA VAL A 179 3.40 -6.55 -24.08
C VAL A 179 4.01 -6.33 -25.45
N ASP A 180 5.29 -5.90 -25.44
CA ASP A 180 6.11 -5.77 -26.63
C ASP A 180 7.27 -6.76 -26.58
N ASP A 181 7.17 -7.83 -27.34
CA ASP A 181 8.23 -8.81 -27.50
C ASP A 181 9.14 -8.42 -28.69
N LYS A 182 10.23 -7.72 -28.41
CA LYS A 182 11.20 -7.31 -29.44
C LYS A 182 11.97 -8.49 -30.04
N LEU A 183 12.02 -9.63 -29.33
CA LEU A 183 12.70 -10.83 -29.83
C LEU A 183 11.84 -11.59 -30.87
N LEU A 184 10.52 -11.60 -30.66
CA LEU A 184 9.56 -12.26 -31.57
C LEU A 184 8.89 -11.27 -32.51
N GLU A 185 9.17 -9.97 -32.39
CA GLU A 185 8.53 -8.87 -33.13
C GLU A 185 6.99 -8.92 -33.06
N VAL A 186 6.46 -9.22 -31.87
CA VAL A 186 5.02 -9.34 -31.62
C VAL A 186 4.62 -8.41 -30.48
N SER A 187 3.55 -7.64 -30.70
CA SER A 187 2.90 -6.83 -29.67
C SER A 187 1.48 -7.31 -29.45
N TRP A 188 1.05 -7.37 -28.20
CA TRP A 188 -0.32 -7.68 -27.82
C TRP A 188 -0.76 -6.94 -26.57
N ASN A 189 -2.06 -6.79 -26.41
CA ASN A 189 -2.67 -6.11 -25.28
C ASN A 189 -3.70 -7.01 -24.62
N ALA A 190 -3.70 -7.02 -23.29
CA ALA A 190 -4.77 -7.56 -22.48
C ALA A 190 -5.46 -6.39 -21.76
N PRO A 191 -6.69 -6.05 -22.16
CA PRO A 191 -7.39 -4.89 -21.60
C PRO A 191 -7.85 -5.10 -20.16
N GLU A 192 -7.83 -6.32 -19.68
CA GLU A 192 -8.18 -6.69 -18.32
C GLU A 192 -7.40 -7.95 -17.94
N ALA A 193 -6.51 -7.82 -16.95
CA ALA A 193 -5.70 -8.90 -16.45
C ALA A 193 -5.68 -8.88 -14.92
N ASP A 194 -5.85 -10.05 -14.31
CA ASP A 194 -5.71 -10.23 -12.87
C ASP A 194 -4.50 -11.12 -12.58
N LEU A 195 -3.67 -10.66 -11.65
CA LEU A 195 -2.49 -11.38 -11.20
C LEU A 195 -2.52 -11.44 -9.68
N ILE A 196 -2.35 -12.62 -9.10
CA ILE A 196 -2.32 -12.80 -7.65
C ILE A 196 -1.05 -13.56 -7.29
N PHE A 197 -0.26 -12.96 -6.41
CA PHE A 197 0.97 -13.53 -5.87
C PHE A 197 0.74 -13.82 -4.38
N ASP A 198 0.71 -15.08 -4.01
CA ASP A 198 0.72 -15.50 -2.61
C ASP A 198 2.18 -15.69 -2.18
N LEU A 199 2.64 -14.84 -1.26
CA LEU A 199 3.98 -14.86 -0.69
C LEU A 199 3.98 -15.83 0.52
N ASN A 200 3.58 -17.07 0.30
CA ASN A 200 3.59 -18.08 1.35
C ASN A 200 4.97 -18.71 1.47
N GLU A 201 5.31 -19.00 2.73
CA GLU A 201 6.48 -19.75 3.13
C GLU A 201 6.63 -21.09 2.41
#